data_9e9801a046444ae2f975fc5c8e9df8bc
#
_entry.id   9e9801a046444ae2f975fc5c8e9df8bc
#
_cell.length_a   1.000
_cell.length_b   1.000
_cell.length_c   1.000
_cell.angle_alpha   90.00
_cell.angle_beta   90.00
_cell.angle_gamma   90.00
#
_symmetry.space_group_name_H-M   'P 1'
#
loop_
_entity.id
_entity.type
_entity.pdbx_description
1 polymer ?
#
loop_
_entity_poly.entity_id
_entity_poly.type
_entity_poly.pdbx_seq_one_letter_code
_entity_poly.pdbx_strand_id
1 'polypeptide(L)'
;RREFMKAAALTGALAVSGRLLEGEAGAATPPIDKDLDGVIEMHVHADPDVRARCIDQLTLTRQCKQNGYRGIMYKCHDFIAYLLRATVPGIEVFGGIALNRNYGDTVNVQAAKMATQVTGHYCRCIWMPTYQSAFDMRKKGGGVPVLDAQGKVLPEVVKVMEICADADIIFATGHSSPDECVVLTAKAKEVGVKKAVVTHASQAPWKLSMDQAKACIDNGAYLEHSVLPYFKGPHAVIPGYREQPQVTMEEFASYIALAP
;
A
#
# COMPACT_ATOMS: atom_id res chain seq x y z
N ARG A 1 -12.75 -2.43 37.15
CA ARG A 1 -11.53 -1.78 37.72
C ARG A 1 -10.45 -2.79 38.09
N ARG A 2 -10.77 -3.94 38.72
CA ARG A 2 -9.79 -5.01 39.05
C ARG A 2 -9.23 -5.73 37.82
N GLU A 3 -10.01 -5.96 36.79
CA GLU A 3 -9.58 -6.59 35.53
C GLU A 3 -8.68 -5.66 34.70
N PHE A 4 -8.96 -4.35 34.74
CA PHE A 4 -8.12 -3.33 34.10
C PHE A 4 -6.73 -3.23 34.78
N MET A 5 -6.66 -3.38 36.08
CA MET A 5 -5.41 -3.38 36.84
C MET A 5 -4.58 -4.65 36.61
N LYS A 6 -5.21 -5.79 36.29
CA LYS A 6 -4.47 -7.02 35.91
C LYS A 6 -3.88 -6.90 34.50
N ALA A 7 -4.58 -6.25 33.56
CA ALA A 7 -4.05 -5.96 32.24
C ALA A 7 -2.85 -4.98 32.30
N ALA A 8 -2.91 -3.98 33.16
CA ALA A 8 -1.80 -3.05 33.38
C ALA A 8 -0.56 -3.70 34.03
N ALA A 9 -0.75 -4.75 34.84
CA ALA A 9 0.36 -5.51 35.41
C ALA A 9 1.05 -6.44 34.40
N LEU A 10 0.30 -6.95 33.40
CA LEU A 10 0.88 -7.73 32.29
C LEU A 10 1.65 -6.83 31.30
N THR A 11 1.19 -5.60 31.08
CA THR A 11 1.91 -4.62 30.23
C THR A 11 3.20 -4.13 30.91
N GLY A 12 3.23 -4.06 32.24
CA GLY A 12 4.45 -3.76 32.99
C GLY A 12 5.54 -4.84 32.88
N ALA A 13 5.17 -6.12 32.72
CA ALA A 13 6.10 -7.22 32.51
C ALA A 13 6.70 -7.24 31.10
N LEU A 14 5.98 -6.72 30.09
CA LEU A 14 6.48 -6.56 28.73
C LEU A 14 7.42 -5.38 28.56
N ALA A 15 7.34 -4.36 29.43
CA ALA A 15 8.28 -3.24 29.43
C ALA A 15 9.69 -3.64 29.95
N VAL A 16 9.81 -4.75 30.66
CA VAL A 16 11.12 -5.30 31.10
C VAL A 16 11.80 -6.11 29.99
N SER A 17 11.04 -6.59 28.97
CA SER A 17 11.63 -7.27 27.82
C SER A 17 12.25 -6.31 26.79
N GLY A 18 12.02 -5.00 26.90
CA GLY A 18 12.72 -3.98 26.11
C GLY A 18 14.23 -3.92 26.37
N ARG A 19 14.72 -4.53 27.46
CA ARG A 19 16.15 -4.65 27.74
C ARG A 19 16.87 -5.81 27.04
N LEU A 20 16.11 -6.72 26.41
CA LEU A 20 16.69 -7.84 25.66
C LEU A 20 17.07 -7.48 24.21
N LEU A 21 16.75 -6.27 23.74
CA LEU A 21 17.15 -5.78 22.42
C LEU A 21 18.39 -4.85 22.48
N GLU A 22 18.92 -4.55 23.66
CA GLU A 22 20.20 -3.82 23.82
C GLU A 22 21.44 -4.74 23.80
N GLY A 23 21.26 -6.04 23.58
CA GLY A 23 22.32 -7.06 23.67
C GLY A 23 23.03 -7.42 22.37
N GLU A 24 22.73 -6.80 21.24
CA GLU A 24 23.48 -7.02 19.99
C GLU A 24 24.24 -5.77 19.52
N ALA A 25 24.92 -5.10 20.44
CA ALA A 25 25.97 -4.16 20.09
C ALA A 25 27.21 -4.94 19.64
N GLY A 26 27.25 -5.39 18.38
CA GLY A 26 28.42 -6.11 17.87
C GLY A 26 28.22 -6.86 16.54
N ALA A 27 27.03 -7.07 16.06
CA ALA A 27 26.85 -7.58 14.71
C ALA A 27 27.26 -6.47 13.73
N ALA A 28 28.33 -6.70 12.95
CA ALA A 28 28.72 -5.81 11.87
C ALA A 28 27.49 -5.56 10.99
N THR A 29 27.14 -4.28 10.77
CA THR A 29 26.09 -3.92 9.83
C THR A 29 26.41 -4.60 8.51
N PRO A 30 25.52 -5.43 7.95
CA PRO A 30 25.80 -6.08 6.68
C PRO A 30 26.12 -5.00 5.64
N PRO A 31 27.00 -5.28 4.66
CA PRO A 31 27.32 -4.32 3.63
C PRO A 31 26.03 -3.91 2.92
N ILE A 32 25.90 -2.61 2.66
CA ILE A 32 24.76 -2.07 1.88
C ILE A 32 24.75 -2.75 0.53
N ASP A 33 23.60 -3.34 0.19
CA ASP A 33 23.40 -3.86 -1.14
C ASP A 33 23.33 -2.66 -2.12
N LYS A 34 24.25 -2.64 -3.07
CA LYS A 34 24.34 -1.54 -4.04
C LYS A 34 23.09 -1.42 -4.92
N ASP A 35 22.35 -2.52 -5.10
CA ASP A 35 21.10 -2.54 -5.85
C ASP A 35 19.95 -1.83 -5.10
N LEU A 36 20.11 -1.59 -3.79
CA LEU A 36 19.16 -0.86 -2.95
C LEU A 36 19.49 0.64 -2.85
N ASP A 37 20.65 1.08 -3.32
CA ASP A 37 21.06 2.49 -3.22
C ASP A 37 20.18 3.38 -4.11
N GLY A 38 19.59 4.40 -3.51
CA GLY A 38 18.68 5.33 -4.17
C GLY A 38 17.25 4.82 -4.40
N VAL A 39 16.92 3.59 -4.01
CA VAL A 39 15.58 3.01 -4.15
C VAL A 39 14.56 3.80 -3.35
N ILE A 40 13.34 3.92 -3.87
CA ILE A 40 12.14 4.35 -3.13
C ILE A 40 11.21 3.15 -3.02
N GLU A 41 10.96 2.68 -1.79
CA GLU A 41 9.91 1.70 -1.52
C GLU A 41 8.53 2.36 -1.69
N MET A 42 7.74 1.86 -2.63
CA MET A 42 6.49 2.51 -3.04
C MET A 42 5.24 1.97 -2.36
N HIS A 43 5.32 0.82 -1.66
CA HIS A 43 4.16 0.20 -1.03
C HIS A 43 4.56 -0.69 0.13
N VAL A 44 4.66 -0.14 1.32
CA VAL A 44 4.98 -0.90 2.51
C VAL A 44 3.99 -0.64 3.64
N HIS A 45 3.75 -1.66 4.43
CA HIS A 45 2.96 -1.60 5.64
C HIS A 45 3.84 -1.82 6.86
N ALA A 46 3.66 -1.00 7.89
CA ALA A 46 4.29 -1.14 9.19
C ALA A 46 3.32 -0.69 10.29
N ASP A 47 3.56 -1.13 11.53
CA ASP A 47 2.75 -0.69 12.67
C ASP A 47 2.90 0.83 12.94
N PRO A 48 1.83 1.51 13.36
CA PRO A 48 0.47 0.99 13.58
C PRO A 48 -0.35 0.85 12.30
N ASP A 49 -1.15 -0.21 12.21
CA ASP A 49 -2.11 -0.47 11.13
C ASP A 49 -3.30 -1.28 11.72
N VAL A 50 -4.43 -1.42 11.01
CA VAL A 50 -5.58 -2.28 11.41
C VAL A 50 -5.22 -3.76 11.51
N ARG A 51 -4.12 -4.16 10.95
CA ARG A 51 -3.54 -5.50 11.07
C ARG A 51 -2.17 -5.39 11.69
N ALA A 52 -1.88 -6.23 12.68
CA ALA A 52 -0.54 -6.30 13.25
C ALA A 52 0.52 -6.52 12.16
N ARG A 53 1.59 -5.74 12.22
CA ARG A 53 2.73 -5.82 11.32
C ARG A 53 3.95 -6.35 12.09
N CYS A 54 4.95 -6.79 11.38
CA CYS A 54 6.16 -7.35 12.01
C CYS A 54 7.15 -6.29 12.49
N ILE A 55 6.96 -5.02 12.09
CA ILE A 55 7.89 -3.93 12.37
C ILE A 55 7.11 -2.60 12.44
N ASP A 56 7.56 -1.69 13.30
CA ASP A 56 7.02 -0.33 13.34
C ASP A 56 7.64 0.57 12.26
N GLN A 57 6.94 1.66 11.95
CA GLN A 57 7.35 2.59 10.88
C GLN A 57 8.72 3.22 11.16
N LEU A 58 9.04 3.57 12.40
CA LEU A 58 10.28 4.23 12.74
C LEU A 58 11.49 3.31 12.55
N THR A 59 11.39 2.08 13.05
CA THR A 59 12.41 1.05 12.90
C THR A 59 12.63 0.71 11.43
N LEU A 60 11.55 0.50 10.67
CA LEU A 60 11.64 0.22 9.23
C LEU A 60 12.28 1.39 8.46
N THR A 61 11.90 2.64 8.76
CA THR A 61 12.50 3.82 8.11
C THR A 61 13.99 3.90 8.36
N ARG A 62 14.44 3.62 9.60
CA ARG A 62 15.87 3.58 9.94
C ARG A 62 16.61 2.49 9.18
N GLN A 63 16.04 1.29 9.08
CA GLN A 63 16.61 0.19 8.31
C GLN A 63 16.71 0.53 6.81
N CYS A 64 15.66 1.09 6.21
CA CYS A 64 15.70 1.54 4.82
C CYS A 64 16.82 2.57 4.60
N LYS A 65 16.93 3.57 5.48
CA LYS A 65 18.02 4.54 5.42
C LYS A 65 19.41 3.89 5.52
N GLN A 66 19.60 2.96 6.46
CA GLN A 66 20.86 2.23 6.64
C GLN A 66 21.23 1.41 5.40
N ASN A 67 20.27 0.96 4.62
CA ASN A 67 20.45 0.21 3.38
C ASN A 67 20.45 1.09 2.11
N GLY A 68 20.64 2.40 2.24
CA GLY A 68 20.82 3.30 1.09
C GLY A 68 19.53 3.73 0.39
N TYR A 69 18.35 3.38 0.91
CA TYR A 69 17.10 3.83 0.31
C TYR A 69 16.99 5.35 0.32
N ARG A 70 16.60 5.92 -0.81
CA ARG A 70 16.29 7.35 -0.93
C ARG A 70 14.99 7.71 -0.25
N GLY A 71 13.99 6.83 -0.30
CA GLY A 71 12.68 7.11 0.27
C GLY A 71 11.84 5.87 0.54
N ILE A 72 10.74 6.10 1.25
CA ILE A 72 9.76 5.08 1.60
C ILE A 72 8.36 5.69 1.60
N MET A 73 7.39 5.00 0.99
CA MET A 73 5.99 5.39 1.00
C MET A 73 5.17 4.40 1.82
N TYR A 74 4.70 4.87 2.96
CA TYR A 74 3.83 4.09 3.82
C TYR A 74 2.39 4.07 3.31
N LYS A 75 1.86 2.85 3.20
CA LYS A 75 0.43 2.61 3.01
C LYS A 75 -0.17 2.19 4.34
N CYS A 76 -0.92 3.07 4.97
CA CYS A 76 -1.75 2.74 6.12
C CYS A 76 -3.22 2.64 5.68
N HIS A 77 -3.95 1.68 6.25
CA HIS A 77 -5.36 1.49 5.91
C HIS A 77 -6.27 2.48 6.65
N ASP A 78 -5.81 3.08 7.74
CA ASP A 78 -6.65 3.86 8.65
C ASP A 78 -6.28 5.33 8.76
N PHE A 79 -5.02 5.70 8.52
CA PHE A 79 -4.56 7.06 8.70
C PHE A 79 -3.31 7.36 7.88
N ILE A 80 -2.91 8.60 7.88
CA ILE A 80 -1.86 9.14 7.03
C ILE A 80 -0.52 9.11 7.77
N ALA A 81 0.49 8.46 7.21
CA ALA A 81 1.80 8.24 7.83
C ALA A 81 2.78 9.40 7.55
N TYR A 82 2.48 10.62 8.03
CA TYR A 82 3.34 11.79 7.75
C TYR A 82 4.41 12.10 8.80
N LEU A 83 4.29 11.55 10.01
CA LEU A 83 5.04 12.03 11.17
C LEU A 83 6.53 11.68 11.14
N LEU A 84 6.96 10.77 10.30
CA LEU A 84 8.31 10.21 10.39
C LEU A 84 9.39 11.01 9.68
N ARG A 85 9.05 11.88 8.73
CA ARG A 85 10.05 12.62 7.97
C ARG A 85 10.95 13.50 8.83
N ALA A 86 10.40 14.16 9.83
CA ALA A 86 11.17 14.97 10.78
C ALA A 86 11.98 14.12 11.76
N THR A 87 11.58 12.85 11.96
CA THR A 87 12.14 11.95 12.99
C THR A 87 13.36 11.19 12.48
N VAL A 88 13.44 10.93 11.16
CA VAL A 88 14.57 10.23 10.54
C VAL A 88 15.11 11.10 9.41
N PRO A 89 16.05 12.03 9.69
CA PRO A 89 16.62 12.90 8.68
C PRO A 89 17.46 12.11 7.67
N GLY A 90 17.47 12.58 6.41
CA GLY A 90 18.28 11.98 5.34
C GLY A 90 17.65 10.78 4.64
N ILE A 91 16.33 10.59 4.80
CA ILE A 91 15.49 9.72 3.97
C ILE A 91 14.17 10.44 3.70
N GLU A 92 13.61 10.29 2.50
CA GLU A 92 12.31 10.85 2.19
C GLU A 92 11.21 9.89 2.66
N VAL A 93 10.27 10.38 3.47
CA VAL A 93 9.12 9.61 3.93
C VAL A 93 7.87 10.20 3.33
N PHE A 94 7.11 9.37 2.62
CA PHE A 94 5.85 9.73 2.01
C PHE A 94 4.72 8.90 2.61
N GLY A 95 3.52 9.38 2.43
CA GLY A 95 2.32 8.68 2.82
C GLY A 95 1.22 8.85 1.80
N GLY A 96 0.10 8.30 2.10
CA GLY A 96 -1.10 8.39 1.31
C GLY A 96 -2.31 7.96 2.11
N ILE A 97 -3.45 7.91 1.46
CA ILE A 97 -4.71 7.53 2.07
C ILE A 97 -5.39 6.42 1.27
N ALA A 98 -5.87 5.38 1.94
CA ALA A 98 -6.71 4.35 1.35
C ALA A 98 -8.17 4.63 1.74
N LEU A 99 -9.02 4.86 0.75
CA LEU A 99 -10.41 5.32 0.96
C LEU A 99 -11.33 4.16 1.36
N ASN A 100 -10.99 3.49 2.46
CA ASN A 100 -11.79 2.45 3.08
C ASN A 100 -12.97 3.03 3.88
N ARG A 101 -13.81 2.17 4.44
CA ARG A 101 -15.03 2.55 5.17
C ARG A 101 -14.78 3.37 6.47
N ASN A 102 -13.55 3.40 6.97
CA ASN A 102 -13.16 4.31 8.05
C ASN A 102 -13.34 5.80 7.67
N TYR A 103 -13.43 6.10 6.37
CA TYR A 103 -13.75 7.42 5.84
C TYR A 103 -15.19 7.55 5.35
N GLY A 104 -16.04 6.53 5.49
CA GLY A 104 -17.45 6.50 5.09
C GLY A 104 -17.79 5.31 4.21
N ASP A 105 -19.08 5.13 3.92
CA ASP A 105 -19.59 3.99 3.14
C ASP A 105 -19.43 4.17 1.61
N THR A 106 -18.97 5.33 1.18
CA THR A 106 -18.63 5.65 -0.22
C THR A 106 -17.22 6.20 -0.30
N VAL A 107 -16.67 6.35 -1.50
CA VAL A 107 -15.38 7.01 -1.72
C VAL A 107 -15.45 8.45 -1.24
N ASN A 108 -14.68 8.78 -0.20
CA ASN A 108 -14.75 10.08 0.47
C ASN A 108 -13.85 11.12 -0.21
N VAL A 109 -14.46 11.97 -1.04
CA VAL A 109 -13.78 13.06 -1.77
C VAL A 109 -13.14 14.07 -0.82
N GLN A 110 -13.79 14.38 0.33
CA GLN A 110 -13.24 15.35 1.27
C GLN A 110 -12.00 14.81 1.97
N ALA A 111 -11.98 13.53 2.34
CA ALA A 111 -10.80 12.88 2.89
C ALA A 111 -9.64 12.91 1.89
N ALA A 112 -9.89 12.63 0.61
CA ALA A 112 -8.91 12.73 -0.46
C ALA A 112 -8.34 14.15 -0.58
N LYS A 113 -9.22 15.16 -0.61
CA LYS A 113 -8.84 16.58 -0.67
C LYS A 113 -8.00 16.98 0.54
N MET A 114 -8.43 16.64 1.75
CA MET A 114 -7.70 16.95 2.98
C MET A 114 -6.30 16.33 2.99
N ALA A 115 -6.15 15.10 2.50
CA ALA A 115 -4.86 14.43 2.42
C ALA A 115 -3.84 15.21 1.57
N THR A 116 -4.27 15.84 0.48
CA THR A 116 -3.38 16.67 -0.37
C THR A 116 -3.05 18.03 0.23
N GLN A 117 -3.82 18.51 1.21
CA GLN A 117 -3.66 19.81 1.84
C GLN A 117 -2.77 19.79 3.09
N VAL A 118 -2.33 18.62 3.55
CA VAL A 118 -1.43 18.51 4.70
C VAL A 118 -0.12 19.24 4.42
N THR A 119 0.30 20.09 5.37
CA THR A 119 1.55 20.86 5.29
C THR A 119 2.75 19.97 4.95
N GLY A 120 3.57 20.39 4.02
CA GLY A 120 4.73 19.63 3.54
C GLY A 120 4.44 18.70 2.37
N HIS A 121 3.20 18.62 1.91
CA HIS A 121 2.78 17.86 0.72
C HIS A 121 3.27 16.41 0.71
N TYR A 122 3.16 15.71 1.86
CA TYR A 122 3.66 14.35 2.00
C TYR A 122 2.73 13.28 1.42
N CYS A 123 1.46 13.60 1.14
CA CYS A 123 0.58 12.71 0.41
C CYS A 123 1.08 12.57 -1.03
N ARG A 124 1.43 11.36 -1.42
CA ARG A 124 1.88 11.04 -2.77
C ARG A 124 0.99 10.00 -3.45
N CYS A 125 0.05 9.41 -2.72
CA CYS A 125 -0.84 8.41 -3.28
C CYS A 125 -2.22 8.44 -2.62
N ILE A 126 -3.26 8.33 -3.44
CA ILE A 126 -4.62 8.05 -2.98
C ILE A 126 -5.01 6.69 -3.56
N TRP A 127 -5.17 5.71 -2.68
CA TRP A 127 -5.68 4.39 -3.06
C TRP A 127 -7.20 4.37 -3.01
N MET A 128 -7.82 3.81 -4.03
CA MET A 128 -9.20 3.37 -3.96
C MET A 128 -9.35 2.35 -2.81
N PRO A 129 -10.57 2.01 -2.41
CA PRO A 129 -10.78 1.08 -1.30
C PRO A 129 -9.94 -0.19 -1.45
N THR A 130 -9.38 -0.65 -0.31
CA THR A 130 -8.53 -1.83 -0.26
C THR A 130 -9.29 -2.99 0.37
N TYR A 131 -8.95 -3.45 1.58
CA TYR A 131 -9.58 -4.60 2.22
C TYR A 131 -11.11 -4.46 2.44
N GLN A 132 -11.66 -3.28 2.26
CA GLN A 132 -13.11 -2.99 2.27
C GLN A 132 -13.65 -2.58 0.88
N SER A 133 -12.91 -2.84 -0.20
CA SER A 133 -13.43 -2.68 -1.56
C SER A 133 -14.65 -3.59 -1.79
N ALA A 134 -15.53 -3.20 -2.73
CA ALA A 134 -16.66 -4.05 -3.11
C ALA A 134 -16.19 -5.44 -3.57
N PHE A 135 -15.06 -5.50 -4.28
CA PHE A 135 -14.48 -6.76 -4.74
C PHE A 135 -14.00 -7.66 -3.59
N ASP A 136 -13.25 -7.14 -2.61
CA ASP A 136 -12.81 -7.93 -1.46
C ASP A 136 -13.97 -8.38 -0.58
N MET A 137 -14.99 -7.52 -0.46
CA MET A 137 -16.17 -7.78 0.35
C MET A 137 -17.29 -8.55 -0.39
N ARG A 138 -17.09 -8.96 -1.67
CA ARG A 138 -18.14 -9.55 -2.52
C ARG A 138 -18.86 -10.78 -1.90
N LYS A 139 -18.18 -11.51 -1.03
CA LYS A 139 -18.78 -12.64 -0.32
C LYS A 139 -19.49 -12.25 0.97
N LYS A 140 -19.15 -11.11 1.55
CA LYS A 140 -19.66 -10.64 2.86
C LYS A 140 -20.66 -9.50 2.73
N GLY A 141 -20.63 -8.78 1.60
CA GLY A 141 -21.40 -7.56 1.37
C GLY A 141 -20.82 -6.33 2.08
N GLY A 142 -21.37 -5.17 1.76
CA GLY A 142 -21.04 -3.91 2.41
C GLY A 142 -19.66 -3.32 2.05
N GLY A 143 -19.08 -3.72 0.93
CA GLY A 143 -17.85 -3.10 0.41
C GLY A 143 -18.12 -1.75 -0.25
N VAL A 144 -17.08 -0.93 -0.32
CA VAL A 144 -17.12 0.40 -0.99
C VAL A 144 -16.94 0.20 -2.49
N PRO A 145 -17.93 0.54 -3.33
CA PRO A 145 -17.83 0.40 -4.78
C PRO A 145 -17.03 1.53 -5.41
N VAL A 146 -16.47 1.26 -6.59
CA VAL A 146 -15.81 2.25 -7.46
C VAL A 146 -16.56 2.43 -8.78
N LEU A 147 -17.41 1.46 -9.15
CA LEU A 147 -18.30 1.52 -10.32
C LEU A 147 -19.76 1.41 -9.88
N ASP A 148 -20.65 1.94 -10.71
CA ASP A 148 -22.09 1.74 -10.57
C ASP A 148 -22.53 0.38 -11.14
N ALA A 149 -23.85 0.09 -11.05
CA ALA A 149 -24.42 -1.16 -11.54
C ALA A 149 -24.33 -1.33 -13.08
N GLN A 150 -24.05 -0.27 -13.82
CA GLN A 150 -23.83 -0.26 -15.26
C GLN A 150 -22.34 -0.37 -15.63
N GLY A 151 -21.44 -0.51 -14.65
CA GLY A 151 -20.00 -0.59 -14.85
C GLY A 151 -19.33 0.76 -15.15
N LYS A 152 -20.02 1.89 -14.90
CA LYS A 152 -19.47 3.23 -15.07
C LYS A 152 -18.79 3.71 -13.78
N VAL A 153 -17.67 4.41 -13.91
CA VAL A 153 -16.96 4.98 -12.77
C VAL A 153 -17.84 5.97 -12.02
N LEU A 154 -17.95 5.79 -10.71
CA LEU A 154 -18.76 6.64 -9.84
C LEU A 154 -18.29 8.10 -9.84
N PRO A 155 -19.17 9.09 -9.75
CA PRO A 155 -18.80 10.51 -9.79
C PRO A 155 -17.79 10.91 -8.71
N GLU A 156 -17.87 10.36 -7.50
CA GLU A 156 -16.94 10.61 -6.42
C GLU A 156 -15.54 10.05 -6.71
N VAL A 157 -15.44 8.93 -7.43
CA VAL A 157 -14.16 8.38 -7.88
C VAL A 157 -13.53 9.30 -8.93
N VAL A 158 -14.34 9.81 -9.87
CA VAL A 158 -13.88 10.80 -10.87
C VAL A 158 -13.34 12.05 -10.19
N LYS A 159 -14.03 12.58 -9.17
CA LYS A 159 -13.53 13.73 -8.38
C LYS A 159 -12.21 13.44 -7.66
N VAL A 160 -12.01 12.23 -7.18
CA VAL A 160 -10.70 11.85 -6.60
C VAL A 160 -9.62 11.79 -7.67
N MET A 161 -9.94 11.30 -8.89
CA MET A 161 -9.00 11.36 -10.02
C MET A 161 -8.61 12.79 -10.37
N GLU A 162 -9.58 13.73 -10.41
CA GLU A 162 -9.32 15.17 -10.61
C GLU A 162 -8.37 15.72 -9.55
N ILE A 163 -8.62 15.41 -8.27
CA ILE A 163 -7.73 15.80 -7.16
C ILE A 163 -6.31 15.25 -7.36
N CYS A 164 -6.17 13.99 -7.78
CA CYS A 164 -4.86 13.39 -8.05
C CYS A 164 -4.15 14.05 -9.24
N ALA A 165 -4.89 14.38 -10.30
CA ALA A 165 -4.36 15.08 -11.46
C ALA A 165 -3.86 16.48 -11.10
N ASP A 166 -4.67 17.26 -10.39
CA ASP A 166 -4.35 18.64 -9.96
C ASP A 166 -3.16 18.68 -9.00
N ALA A 167 -3.08 17.75 -8.06
CA ALA A 167 -2.00 17.65 -7.09
C ALA A 167 -0.74 16.95 -7.62
N ASP A 168 -0.77 16.45 -8.85
CA ASP A 168 0.31 15.65 -9.48
C ASP A 168 0.80 14.48 -8.61
N ILE A 169 -0.16 13.73 -8.03
CA ILE A 169 0.09 12.56 -7.17
C ILE A 169 -0.48 11.28 -7.78
N ILE A 170 -0.14 10.16 -7.19
CA ILE A 170 -0.58 8.84 -7.65
C ILE A 170 -2.07 8.64 -7.33
N PHE A 171 -2.83 8.24 -8.35
CA PHE A 171 -4.12 7.57 -8.22
C PHE A 171 -3.89 6.06 -8.32
N ALA A 172 -4.21 5.30 -7.28
CA ALA A 172 -4.01 3.86 -7.26
C ALA A 172 -5.34 3.12 -7.16
N THR A 173 -5.50 2.03 -7.92
CA THR A 173 -6.77 1.28 -8.04
C THR A 173 -7.19 0.56 -6.75
N GLY A 174 -6.30 0.47 -5.75
CA GLY A 174 -6.60 -0.26 -4.51
C GLY A 174 -6.83 -1.75 -4.76
N HIS A 175 -7.83 -2.32 -4.08
CA HIS A 175 -8.23 -3.71 -4.28
C HIS A 175 -9.45 -3.83 -5.20
N SER A 176 -9.47 -3.06 -6.27
CA SER A 176 -10.45 -3.22 -7.34
C SER A 176 -10.25 -4.55 -8.07
N SER A 177 -11.32 -5.09 -8.65
CA SER A 177 -11.21 -6.29 -9.49
C SER A 177 -10.37 -6.03 -10.75
N PRO A 178 -9.87 -7.07 -11.43
CA PRO A 178 -9.17 -6.92 -12.69
C PRO A 178 -9.94 -6.12 -13.75
N ASP A 179 -11.24 -6.35 -13.88
CA ASP A 179 -12.08 -5.63 -14.83
C ASP A 179 -12.28 -4.16 -14.41
N GLU A 180 -12.49 -3.89 -13.12
CA GLU A 180 -12.56 -2.53 -12.59
C GLU A 180 -11.26 -1.77 -12.84
N CYS A 181 -10.10 -2.41 -12.75
CA CYS A 181 -8.81 -1.78 -13.02
C CYS A 181 -8.70 -1.25 -14.45
N VAL A 182 -9.18 -2.00 -15.44
CA VAL A 182 -9.22 -1.55 -16.86
C VAL A 182 -10.10 -0.31 -17.02
N VAL A 183 -11.30 -0.32 -16.41
CA VAL A 183 -12.24 0.81 -16.48
C VAL A 183 -11.70 2.04 -15.75
N LEU A 184 -11.12 1.85 -14.56
CA LEU A 184 -10.54 2.93 -13.76
C LEU A 184 -9.35 3.59 -14.46
N THR A 185 -8.45 2.80 -15.06
CA THR A 185 -7.28 3.35 -15.76
C THR A 185 -7.66 4.09 -17.03
N ALA A 186 -8.66 3.61 -17.78
CA ALA A 186 -9.21 4.33 -18.92
C ALA A 186 -9.82 5.69 -18.52
N LYS A 187 -10.60 5.73 -17.43
CA LYS A 187 -11.17 6.97 -16.90
C LYS A 187 -10.07 7.90 -16.34
N ALA A 188 -9.06 7.38 -15.65
CA ALA A 188 -7.95 8.16 -15.15
C ALA A 188 -7.19 8.88 -16.29
N LYS A 189 -6.98 8.19 -17.43
CA LYS A 189 -6.40 8.79 -18.64
C LYS A 189 -7.28 9.93 -19.18
N GLU A 190 -8.58 9.70 -19.29
CA GLU A 190 -9.56 10.71 -19.76
C GLU A 190 -9.55 11.98 -18.88
N VAL A 191 -9.45 11.80 -17.55
CA VAL A 191 -9.40 12.89 -16.56
C VAL A 191 -8.06 13.61 -16.57
N GLY A 192 -7.01 13.01 -17.12
CA GLY A 192 -5.65 13.60 -17.17
C GLY A 192 -4.75 13.22 -15.99
N VAL A 193 -5.06 12.12 -15.30
CA VAL A 193 -4.16 11.55 -14.27
C VAL A 193 -2.90 11.02 -14.94
N LYS A 194 -1.75 11.60 -14.61
CA LYS A 194 -0.45 11.21 -15.18
C LYS A 194 0.18 10.01 -14.47
N LYS A 195 -0.23 9.71 -13.25
CA LYS A 195 0.36 8.71 -12.36
C LYS A 195 -0.72 7.74 -11.87
N ALA A 196 -1.34 7.03 -12.81
CA ALA A 196 -2.25 5.93 -12.46
C ALA A 196 -1.45 4.66 -12.16
N VAL A 197 -1.78 3.97 -11.06
CA VAL A 197 -1.11 2.74 -10.63
C VAL A 197 -2.16 1.64 -10.41
N VAL A 198 -1.95 0.49 -11.04
CA VAL A 198 -2.72 -0.72 -10.73
C VAL A 198 -2.06 -1.43 -9.55
N THR A 199 -2.73 -1.42 -8.42
CA THR A 199 -2.25 -2.04 -7.18
C THR A 199 -2.30 -3.56 -7.28
N HIS A 200 -1.22 -4.26 -6.89
CA HIS A 200 -1.16 -5.72 -6.86
C HIS A 200 -1.42 -6.42 -8.19
N ALA A 201 -0.96 -5.86 -9.31
CA ALA A 201 -1.29 -6.30 -10.67
C ALA A 201 -1.00 -7.79 -10.94
N SER A 202 -0.04 -8.41 -10.25
CA SER A 202 0.32 -9.83 -10.38
C SER A 202 -0.13 -10.70 -9.19
N GLN A 203 -0.83 -10.15 -8.21
CA GLN A 203 -1.20 -10.86 -6.98
C GLN A 203 -2.66 -11.30 -6.96
N ALA A 204 -2.93 -12.59 -6.79
CA ALA A 204 -4.29 -13.05 -6.52
C ALA A 204 -4.82 -12.49 -5.17
N PRO A 205 -6.10 -12.11 -5.08
CA PRO A 205 -7.17 -12.28 -6.06
C PRO A 205 -7.29 -11.14 -7.10
N TRP A 206 -6.47 -10.09 -7.05
CA TRP A 206 -6.52 -8.89 -7.90
C TRP A 206 -5.71 -9.03 -9.20
N LYS A 207 -5.08 -10.19 -9.39
CA LYS A 207 -4.20 -10.49 -10.52
C LYS A 207 -4.89 -10.24 -11.86
N LEU A 208 -4.28 -9.38 -12.68
CA LEU A 208 -4.71 -9.13 -14.05
C LEU A 208 -4.37 -10.31 -14.96
N SER A 209 -5.17 -10.56 -15.99
CA SER A 209 -4.69 -11.29 -17.16
C SER A 209 -3.70 -10.43 -17.95
N MET A 210 -2.95 -11.06 -18.85
CA MET A 210 -1.98 -10.33 -19.70
C MET A 210 -2.67 -9.29 -20.58
N ASP A 211 -3.86 -9.58 -21.09
CA ASP A 211 -4.65 -8.63 -21.90
C ASP A 211 -5.14 -7.44 -21.06
N GLN A 212 -5.60 -7.69 -19.81
CA GLN A 212 -5.98 -6.62 -18.90
C GLN A 212 -4.78 -5.77 -18.47
N ALA A 213 -3.63 -6.41 -18.21
CA ALA A 213 -2.39 -5.72 -17.90
C ALA A 213 -1.98 -4.79 -19.05
N LYS A 214 -1.99 -5.32 -20.29
CA LYS A 214 -1.72 -4.54 -21.50
C LYS A 214 -2.71 -3.39 -21.67
N ALA A 215 -4.00 -3.63 -21.50
CA ALA A 215 -5.01 -2.57 -21.58
C ALA A 215 -4.77 -1.44 -20.55
N CYS A 216 -4.38 -1.79 -19.32
CA CYS A 216 -4.04 -0.78 -18.30
C CYS A 216 -2.78 0.02 -18.70
N ILE A 217 -1.77 -0.63 -19.27
CA ILE A 217 -0.55 0.03 -19.77
C ILE A 217 -0.89 0.96 -20.94
N ASP A 218 -1.71 0.52 -21.90
CA ASP A 218 -2.18 1.32 -23.05
C ASP A 218 -3.00 2.55 -22.59
N ASN A 219 -3.62 2.46 -21.42
CA ASN A 219 -4.25 3.59 -20.73
C ASN A 219 -3.25 4.51 -20.01
N GLY A 220 -1.96 4.20 -20.01
CA GLY A 220 -0.90 4.99 -19.37
C GLY A 220 -0.71 4.68 -17.88
N ALA A 221 -1.23 3.57 -17.39
CA ALA A 221 -1.04 3.16 -16.01
C ALA A 221 0.25 2.36 -15.80
N TYR A 222 0.82 2.49 -14.61
CA TYR A 222 1.91 1.65 -14.12
C TYR A 222 1.32 0.42 -13.43
N LEU A 223 1.98 -0.72 -13.55
CA LEU A 223 1.63 -1.94 -12.83
C LEU A 223 2.49 -2.07 -11.58
N GLU A 224 1.86 -2.13 -10.41
CA GLU A 224 2.56 -2.38 -9.16
C GLU A 224 2.69 -3.89 -8.91
N HIS A 225 3.92 -4.34 -8.69
CA HIS A 225 4.23 -5.73 -8.36
C HIS A 225 4.85 -5.79 -6.97
N SER A 226 4.07 -6.24 -5.97
CA SER A 226 4.63 -6.52 -4.65
C SER A 226 5.32 -7.88 -4.63
N VAL A 227 6.41 -7.99 -3.86
CA VAL A 227 7.17 -9.24 -3.75
C VAL A 227 6.52 -10.27 -2.80
N LEU A 228 5.57 -9.86 -1.97
CA LEU A 228 4.90 -10.75 -1.04
C LEU A 228 4.35 -12.05 -1.68
N PRO A 229 3.72 -12.03 -2.87
CA PRO A 229 3.25 -13.25 -3.52
C PRO A 229 4.34 -14.26 -3.83
N TYR A 230 5.57 -13.83 -4.04
CA TYR A 230 6.71 -14.71 -4.24
C TYR A 230 7.04 -15.54 -2.99
N PHE A 231 6.84 -14.99 -1.80
CA PHE A 231 7.07 -15.66 -0.52
C PHE A 231 5.89 -16.50 -0.01
N LYS A 232 4.82 -16.63 -0.79
CA LYS A 232 3.66 -17.49 -0.52
C LYS A 232 3.88 -18.90 -1.09
N GLY A 233 2.90 -19.78 -0.88
CA GLY A 233 2.94 -21.16 -1.38
C GLY A 233 3.54 -22.17 -0.39
N PRO A 234 3.69 -23.43 -0.80
CA PRO A 234 3.99 -24.55 0.12
C PRO A 234 5.26 -24.37 0.97
N HIS A 235 6.23 -23.59 0.48
CA HIS A 235 7.50 -23.33 1.15
C HIS A 235 7.52 -22.06 1.99
N ALA A 236 6.35 -21.37 2.15
CA ALA A 236 6.28 -20.15 2.92
C ALA A 236 6.70 -20.37 4.38
N VAL A 237 7.55 -19.46 4.88
CA VAL A 237 7.99 -19.45 6.28
C VAL A 237 6.80 -19.21 7.21
N ILE A 238 5.90 -18.30 6.81
CA ILE A 238 4.68 -17.98 7.58
C ILE A 238 3.61 -19.04 7.25
N PRO A 239 3.15 -19.84 8.26
CA PRO A 239 2.20 -20.93 8.03
C PRO A 239 0.94 -20.52 7.26
N GLY A 240 0.34 -19.35 7.58
CA GLY A 240 -0.87 -18.85 6.92
C GLY A 240 -0.68 -18.48 5.44
N TYR A 241 0.54 -18.48 4.91
CA TYR A 241 0.82 -18.24 3.49
C TYR A 241 1.00 -19.51 2.66
N ARG A 242 1.09 -20.69 3.31
CA ARG A 242 1.38 -21.95 2.62
C ARG A 242 0.29 -22.41 1.66
N GLU A 243 -0.95 -22.07 1.95
CA GLU A 243 -2.11 -22.40 1.12
C GLU A 243 -2.49 -21.29 0.13
N GLN A 244 -1.74 -20.17 0.15
CA GLN A 244 -2.01 -19.04 -0.73
C GLN A 244 -1.25 -19.19 -2.05
N PRO A 245 -1.83 -18.69 -3.17
CA PRO A 245 -1.17 -18.74 -4.47
C PRO A 245 0.18 -18.03 -4.44
N GLN A 246 1.20 -18.69 -4.97
CA GLN A 246 2.52 -18.13 -5.21
C GLN A 246 2.59 -17.54 -6.62
N VAL A 247 3.37 -16.49 -6.80
CA VAL A 247 3.77 -15.96 -8.10
C VAL A 247 5.25 -16.27 -8.30
N THR A 248 5.61 -16.86 -9.43
CA THR A 248 7.01 -17.18 -9.73
C THR A 248 7.76 -15.97 -10.28
N MET A 249 9.09 -16.03 -10.29
CA MET A 249 9.91 -14.96 -10.87
C MET A 249 9.69 -14.85 -12.37
N GLU A 250 9.48 -15.98 -13.07
CA GLU A 250 9.15 -15.99 -14.50
C GLU A 250 7.82 -15.28 -14.77
N GLU A 251 6.85 -15.48 -13.89
CA GLU A 251 5.57 -14.80 -13.99
C GLU A 251 5.69 -13.29 -13.73
N PHE A 252 6.47 -12.86 -12.73
CA PHE A 252 6.81 -11.45 -12.57
C PHE A 252 7.49 -10.87 -13.81
N ALA A 253 8.49 -11.57 -14.35
CA ALA A 253 9.20 -11.13 -15.53
C ALA A 253 8.28 -10.96 -16.74
N SER A 254 7.26 -11.82 -16.90
CA SER A 254 6.29 -11.70 -17.98
C SER A 254 5.44 -10.41 -17.92
N TYR A 255 5.09 -9.95 -16.72
CA TYR A 255 4.43 -8.65 -16.55
C TYR A 255 5.37 -7.47 -16.80
N ILE A 256 6.61 -7.56 -16.31
CA ILE A 256 7.62 -6.50 -16.50
C ILE A 256 7.91 -6.34 -18.00
N ALA A 257 7.95 -7.43 -18.76
CA ALA A 257 8.19 -7.42 -20.22
C ALA A 257 7.05 -6.75 -21.02
N LEU A 258 5.89 -6.48 -20.42
CA LEU A 258 4.81 -5.71 -21.07
C LEU A 258 5.07 -4.20 -21.03
N ALA A 259 5.90 -3.72 -20.12
CA ALA A 259 6.23 -2.30 -20.03
C ALA A 259 7.08 -1.89 -21.24
N PRO A 260 6.83 -0.69 -21.82
CA PRO A 260 7.60 -0.18 -22.94
C PRO A 260 9.05 0.17 -22.55
#